data_fa861067d017b8bf321cc1d50f179935
#
_entry.id   fa861067d017b8bf321cc1d50f179935
#
_cell.length_a   1.000
_cell.length_b   1.000
_cell.length_c   1.000
_cell.angle_alpha   90.00
_cell.angle_beta   90.00
_cell.angle_gamma   90.00
#
_symmetry.space_group_name_H-M   'P 1'
#
loop_
_entity.id
_entity.type
_entity.pdbx_description
1 polymer ?
#
loop_
_entity_poly.entity_id
_entity_poly.type
_entity_poly.pdbx_seq_one_letter_code
_entity_poly.pdbx_strand_id
1 'polypeptide(L)'
;DSRQSRGLGDVYKRQELLRPTKIYVKEVLKLIDKNLINGCSNITGGGLADNIKRVIPENLVAEINLNKIKTSKIFKWLKQNSISDKEMLKTFNCGVGFCLIVNPRNFEIIKRQFTKEFKPYVIGKISRGKNKVKLNGSINWI
;
A
#
# COMPACT_ATOMS: atom_id res chain seq x y z
N ASP A 1 -26.52 -28.86 -2.31
CA ASP A 1 -25.07 -28.58 -2.07
C ASP A 1 -24.62 -27.18 -2.41
N SER A 2 -25.33 -26.46 -3.27
CA SER A 2 -24.90 -25.07 -3.67
C SER A 2 -25.14 -24.00 -2.60
N ARG A 3 -26.03 -24.19 -1.63
CA ARG A 3 -26.33 -23.19 -0.58
C ARG A 3 -25.30 -23.17 0.55
N GLN A 4 -24.73 -24.30 0.95
CA GLN A 4 -23.70 -24.38 2.00
C GLN A 4 -22.37 -23.83 1.55
N SER A 5 -22.00 -24.01 0.28
CA SER A 5 -20.77 -23.46 -0.29
C SER A 5 -20.78 -21.92 -0.39
N ARG A 6 -21.95 -21.32 -0.67
CA ARG A 6 -22.11 -19.85 -0.66
C ARG A 6 -21.99 -19.26 0.75
N GLY A 7 -22.51 -19.93 1.79
CA GLY A 7 -22.43 -19.47 3.17
C GLY A 7 -21.01 -19.41 3.72
N LEU A 8 -20.17 -20.40 3.46
CA LEU A 8 -18.76 -20.42 3.90
C LEU A 8 -17.91 -19.31 3.23
N GLY A 9 -18.13 -19.09 1.93
CA GLY A 9 -17.45 -17.99 1.21
C GLY A 9 -17.83 -16.61 1.74
N ASP A 10 -19.07 -16.40 2.14
CA ASP A 10 -19.54 -15.11 2.69
C ASP A 10 -19.08 -14.89 4.14
N VAL A 11 -18.99 -15.93 4.97
CA VAL A 11 -18.41 -15.86 6.31
C VAL A 11 -16.93 -15.47 6.23
N TYR A 12 -16.16 -16.07 5.34
CA TYR A 12 -14.75 -15.74 5.14
C TYR A 12 -14.55 -14.29 4.69
N LYS A 13 -15.36 -13.79 3.76
CA LYS A 13 -15.34 -12.40 3.30
C LYS A 13 -15.67 -11.42 4.44
N ARG A 14 -16.68 -11.73 5.25
CA ARG A 14 -17.05 -10.90 6.41
C ARG A 14 -15.92 -10.84 7.44
N GLN A 15 -15.27 -11.95 7.75
CA GLN A 15 -14.11 -12.00 8.64
C GLN A 15 -12.94 -11.16 8.13
N GLU A 16 -12.67 -11.21 6.82
CA GLU A 16 -11.59 -10.41 6.20
C GLU A 16 -11.92 -8.91 6.23
N LEU A 17 -13.17 -8.52 6.02
CA LEU A 17 -13.63 -7.12 6.12
C LEU A 17 -13.55 -6.56 7.53
N LEU A 18 -13.76 -7.40 8.54
CA LEU A 18 -13.69 -7.04 9.96
C LEU A 18 -12.27 -7.09 10.52
N ARG A 19 -11.28 -7.49 9.71
CA ARG A 19 -9.88 -7.55 10.15
C ARG A 19 -9.38 -6.16 10.55
N PRO A 20 -8.85 -6.00 11.76
CA PRO A 20 -8.37 -4.68 12.21
C PRO A 20 -7.21 -4.19 11.34
N THR A 21 -7.16 -2.88 11.15
CA THR A 21 -6.05 -2.21 10.47
C THR A 21 -4.73 -2.48 11.19
N LYS A 22 -3.68 -2.76 10.44
CA LYS A 22 -2.34 -2.92 10.99
C LYS A 22 -1.85 -1.63 11.63
N ILE A 23 -1.26 -1.73 12.81
CA ILE A 23 -0.68 -0.61 13.55
C ILE A 23 0.82 -0.58 13.28
N TYR A 24 1.31 0.46 12.58
CA TYR A 24 2.70 0.61 12.14
C TYR A 24 3.56 1.44 13.09
N VAL A 25 2.97 2.06 14.11
CA VAL A 25 3.61 3.10 14.95
C VAL A 25 4.93 2.64 15.54
N LYS A 26 4.94 1.49 16.21
CA LYS A 26 6.14 0.96 16.89
C LYS A 26 7.33 0.75 15.96
N GLU A 27 7.06 0.18 14.79
CA GLU A 27 8.08 -0.13 13.79
C GLU A 27 8.59 1.17 13.13
N VAL A 28 7.70 2.09 12.80
CA VAL A 28 8.06 3.37 12.15
C VAL A 28 8.85 4.27 13.10
N LEU A 29 8.46 4.39 14.36
CA LEU A 29 9.19 5.20 15.34
C LEU A 29 10.64 4.72 15.49
N LYS A 30 10.88 3.40 15.55
CA LYS A 30 12.24 2.85 15.59
C LYS A 30 13.11 3.25 14.39
N LEU A 31 12.50 3.42 13.21
CA LEU A 31 13.22 3.86 12.02
C LEU A 31 13.50 5.37 12.05
N ILE A 32 12.58 6.15 12.60
CA ILE A 32 12.76 7.60 12.80
C ILE A 32 13.90 7.85 13.79
N ASP A 33 13.90 7.19 14.94
CA ASP A 33 14.92 7.32 15.97
C ASP A 33 16.33 6.99 15.44
N LYS A 34 16.42 6.09 14.45
CA LYS A 34 17.66 5.71 13.79
C LYS A 34 18.01 6.53 12.55
N ASN A 35 17.22 7.56 12.22
CA ASN A 35 17.38 8.37 11.00
C ASN A 35 17.45 7.54 9.70
N LEU A 36 16.66 6.45 9.62
CA LEU A 36 16.67 5.53 8.47
C LEU A 36 15.65 5.89 7.40
N ILE A 37 14.71 6.79 7.68
CA ILE A 37 13.66 7.21 6.74
C ILE A 37 13.72 8.71 6.46
N ASN A 38 13.37 9.08 5.25
CA ASN A 38 13.29 10.47 4.79
C ASN A 38 11.86 11.03 4.82
N GLY A 39 10.88 10.14 4.85
CA GLY A 39 9.47 10.47 4.94
C GLY A 39 8.60 9.23 5.03
N CYS A 40 7.36 9.40 5.43
CA CYS A 40 6.39 8.31 5.51
C CYS A 40 4.96 8.81 5.26
N SER A 41 4.10 7.90 4.83
CA SER A 41 2.69 8.19 4.57
C SER A 41 1.82 7.00 4.95
N ASN A 42 0.83 7.24 5.79
CA ASN A 42 -0.24 6.28 6.06
C ASN A 42 -1.25 6.35 4.90
N ILE A 43 -1.56 5.21 4.29
CA ILE A 43 -2.43 5.15 3.12
C ILE A 43 -3.85 4.83 3.56
N THR A 44 -4.69 5.86 3.53
CA THR A 44 -6.10 5.84 3.93
C THR A 44 -7.00 6.22 2.75
N GLY A 45 -8.18 6.79 3.00
CA GLY A 45 -9.05 7.36 1.96
C GLY A 45 -8.29 8.35 1.06
N GLY A 46 -8.57 8.32 -0.24
CA GLY A 46 -7.78 9.02 -1.26
C GLY A 46 -6.70 8.14 -1.91
N GLY A 47 -6.50 6.92 -1.39
CA GLY A 47 -5.59 5.92 -1.97
C GLY A 47 -4.12 6.33 -1.94
N LEU A 48 -3.31 5.64 -2.73
CA LEU A 48 -1.84 5.85 -2.77
C LEU A 48 -1.46 7.27 -3.21
N ALA A 49 -2.04 7.75 -4.31
CA ALA A 49 -1.62 9.01 -4.93
C ALA A 49 -1.83 10.21 -4.00
N ASP A 50 -3.04 10.37 -3.45
CA ASP A 50 -3.38 11.53 -2.63
C ASP A 50 -2.62 11.55 -1.30
N ASN A 51 -2.41 10.39 -0.68
CA ASN A 51 -1.68 10.32 0.59
C ASN A 51 -0.18 10.54 0.40
N ILE A 52 0.44 9.95 -0.63
CA ILE A 52 1.86 10.15 -0.93
C ILE A 52 2.14 11.58 -1.37
N LYS A 53 1.27 12.19 -2.17
CA LYS A 53 1.39 13.58 -2.63
C LYS A 53 1.60 14.58 -1.48
N ARG A 54 1.05 14.33 -0.31
CA ARG A 54 1.14 15.22 0.86
C ARG A 54 2.55 15.31 1.44
N VAL A 55 3.34 14.27 1.27
CA VAL A 55 4.70 14.16 1.85
C VAL A 55 5.81 14.35 0.82
N ILE A 56 5.49 14.52 -0.47
CA ILE A 56 6.47 14.77 -1.52
C ILE A 56 6.67 16.28 -1.72
N PRO A 57 7.91 16.79 -1.64
CA PRO A 57 8.26 18.18 -1.99
C PRO A 57 7.91 18.52 -3.44
N GLU A 58 7.75 19.81 -3.76
CA GLU A 58 7.27 20.26 -5.08
C GLU A 58 8.22 19.95 -6.24
N ASN A 59 9.51 19.87 -5.96
CA ASN A 59 10.55 19.56 -6.96
C ASN A 59 10.85 18.07 -7.11
N LEU A 60 10.07 17.22 -6.46
CA LEU A 60 10.21 15.76 -6.50
C LEU A 60 8.95 15.07 -7.00
N VAL A 61 9.12 13.86 -7.51
CA VAL A 61 8.04 12.98 -7.92
C VAL A 61 8.24 11.57 -7.38
N ALA A 62 7.19 10.99 -6.81
CA ALA A 62 7.11 9.58 -6.48
C ALA A 62 6.60 8.81 -7.71
N GLU A 63 7.46 8.05 -8.34
CA GLU A 63 7.12 7.16 -9.45
C GLU A 63 6.78 5.78 -8.90
N ILE A 64 5.49 5.43 -8.89
CA ILE A 64 4.98 4.18 -8.33
C ILE A 64 4.67 3.19 -9.45
N ASN A 65 5.21 1.99 -9.35
CA ASN A 65 4.90 0.89 -10.26
C ASN A 65 3.79 0.01 -9.68
N LEU A 66 2.58 0.16 -10.20
CA LEU A 66 1.39 -0.56 -9.77
C LEU A 66 1.51 -2.07 -9.94
N ASN A 67 2.31 -2.55 -10.90
CA ASN A 67 2.54 -3.98 -11.12
C ASN A 67 3.25 -4.66 -9.93
N LYS A 68 3.92 -3.88 -9.09
CA LYS A 68 4.60 -4.39 -7.88
C LYS A 68 3.71 -4.47 -6.65
N ILE A 69 2.50 -3.93 -6.71
CA ILE A 69 1.59 -3.90 -5.56
C ILE A 69 1.02 -5.30 -5.32
N LYS A 70 1.20 -5.76 -4.08
CA LYS A 70 0.67 -7.03 -3.59
C LYS A 70 -0.70 -6.79 -2.97
N THR A 71 -1.74 -6.94 -3.76
CA THR A 71 -3.11 -6.75 -3.29
C THR A 71 -3.66 -7.99 -2.61
N SER A 72 -4.59 -7.81 -1.65
CA SER A 72 -5.25 -8.91 -0.95
C SER A 72 -6.50 -9.41 -1.69
N LYS A 73 -6.97 -10.60 -1.32
CA LYS A 73 -8.17 -11.22 -1.92
C LYS A 73 -9.42 -10.34 -1.82
N ILE A 74 -9.55 -9.54 -0.77
CA ILE A 74 -10.71 -8.66 -0.59
C ILE A 74 -10.76 -7.56 -1.66
N PHE A 75 -9.63 -6.95 -2.03
CA PHE A 75 -9.59 -5.95 -3.10
C PHE A 75 -9.84 -6.57 -4.48
N LYS A 76 -9.37 -7.81 -4.71
CA LYS A 76 -9.69 -8.58 -5.92
C LYS A 76 -11.19 -8.82 -6.03
N TRP A 77 -11.82 -9.22 -4.94
CA TRP A 77 -13.27 -9.40 -4.88
C TRP A 77 -14.03 -8.10 -5.11
N LEU A 78 -13.63 -6.99 -4.50
CA LEU A 78 -14.23 -5.67 -4.74
C LEU A 78 -14.14 -5.30 -6.23
N LYS A 79 -12.98 -5.52 -6.85
CA LYS A 79 -12.77 -5.26 -8.27
C LYS A 79 -13.71 -6.06 -9.17
N GLN A 80 -14.04 -7.30 -8.82
CA GLN A 80 -14.98 -8.15 -9.55
C GLN A 80 -16.43 -7.62 -9.54
N ASN A 81 -16.76 -6.70 -8.63
CA ASN A 81 -18.07 -6.03 -8.57
C ASN A 81 -18.15 -4.77 -9.44
N SER A 82 -17.49 -4.76 -10.59
CA SER A 82 -17.55 -3.72 -11.61
C SER A 82 -17.01 -2.35 -11.17
N ILE A 83 -16.17 -2.28 -10.15
CA ILE A 83 -15.50 -1.05 -9.73
C ILE A 83 -14.33 -0.77 -10.69
N SER A 84 -14.23 0.42 -11.24
CA SER A 84 -13.13 0.79 -12.15
C SER A 84 -11.77 0.84 -11.41
N ASP A 85 -10.64 0.64 -12.12
CA ASP A 85 -9.30 0.76 -11.54
C ASP A 85 -9.06 2.16 -10.96
N LYS A 86 -9.58 3.18 -11.63
CA LYS A 86 -9.49 4.56 -11.17
C LYS A 86 -10.17 4.75 -9.81
N GLU A 87 -11.36 4.19 -9.64
CA GLU A 87 -12.10 4.27 -8.38
C GLU A 87 -11.43 3.44 -7.28
N MET A 88 -10.94 2.24 -7.59
CA MET A 88 -10.17 1.41 -6.67
C MET A 88 -8.95 2.17 -6.13
N LEU A 89 -8.15 2.78 -7.01
CA LEU A 89 -6.93 3.52 -6.66
C LEU A 89 -7.19 4.82 -5.92
N LYS A 90 -8.36 5.44 -6.13
CA LYS A 90 -8.78 6.68 -5.46
C LYS A 90 -9.35 6.41 -4.06
N THR A 91 -10.08 5.32 -3.90
CA THR A 91 -10.85 5.05 -2.67
C THR A 91 -10.07 4.19 -1.68
N PHE A 92 -9.33 3.19 -2.17
CA PHE A 92 -8.71 2.17 -1.34
C PHE A 92 -7.18 2.23 -1.36
N ASN A 93 -6.58 1.70 -0.30
CA ASN A 93 -5.13 1.50 -0.23
C ASN A 93 -4.63 0.33 -1.11
N CYS A 94 -5.52 -0.49 -1.65
CA CYS A 94 -5.27 -1.64 -2.52
C CYS A 94 -4.24 -2.65 -1.99
N GLY A 95 -4.04 -2.70 -0.66
CA GLY A 95 -3.08 -3.58 0.01
C GLY A 95 -1.79 -2.90 0.46
N VAL A 96 -1.62 -1.61 0.19
CA VAL A 96 -0.49 -0.81 0.68
C VAL A 96 -0.96 0.11 1.80
N GLY A 97 -0.87 -0.35 3.05
CA GLY A 97 -1.37 0.41 4.20
C GLY A 97 -0.43 1.53 4.66
N PHE A 98 0.87 1.43 4.40
CA PHE A 98 1.87 2.41 4.82
C PHE A 98 3.04 2.47 3.84
N CYS A 99 3.52 3.68 3.52
CA CYS A 99 4.66 3.91 2.66
C CYS A 99 5.80 4.57 3.42
N LEU A 100 7.01 4.11 3.15
CA LEU A 100 8.25 4.70 3.64
C LEU A 100 9.05 5.25 2.45
N ILE A 101 9.63 6.44 2.60
CA ILE A 101 10.58 7.02 1.66
C ILE A 101 11.95 6.89 2.32
N VAL A 102 12.84 6.16 1.67
CA VAL A 102 14.13 5.77 2.26
C VAL A 102 15.27 5.92 1.26
N ASN A 103 16.48 6.13 1.78
CA ASN A 103 17.67 5.97 0.95
C ASN A 103 17.81 4.50 0.52
N PRO A 104 18.06 4.18 -0.76
CA PRO A 104 18.23 2.80 -1.23
C PRO A 104 19.25 2.00 -0.41
N ARG A 105 20.32 2.64 0.08
CA ARG A 105 21.35 2.02 0.92
C ARG A 105 20.81 1.47 2.24
N ASN A 106 19.73 2.06 2.76
CA ASN A 106 19.12 1.67 4.03
C ASN A 106 18.08 0.55 3.87
N PHE A 107 17.69 0.20 2.65
CA PHE A 107 16.57 -0.72 2.42
C PHE A 107 16.76 -2.09 3.08
N GLU A 108 17.91 -2.72 2.92
CA GLU A 108 18.17 -4.04 3.52
C GLU A 108 18.25 -3.99 5.07
N ILE A 109 18.78 -2.90 5.63
CA ILE A 109 18.80 -2.66 7.09
C ILE A 109 17.35 -2.55 7.59
N ILE A 110 16.53 -1.74 6.93
CA ILE A 110 15.13 -1.55 7.28
C ILE A 110 14.38 -2.86 7.18
N LYS A 111 14.52 -3.60 6.09
CA LYS A 111 13.84 -4.86 5.85
C LYS A 111 14.10 -5.93 6.93
N ARG A 112 15.30 -5.94 7.51
CA ARG A 112 15.68 -6.85 8.61
C ARG A 112 15.03 -6.49 9.95
N GLN A 113 14.58 -5.24 10.13
CA GLN A 113 13.94 -4.79 11.37
C GLN A 113 12.45 -5.14 11.45
N PHE A 114 11.84 -5.52 10.31
CA PHE A 114 10.44 -5.89 10.27
C PHE A 114 10.22 -7.40 10.38
N THR A 115 9.18 -7.78 11.11
CA THR A 115 8.67 -9.15 11.13
C THR A 115 8.13 -9.55 9.75
N LYS A 116 7.88 -10.84 9.53
CA LYS A 116 7.31 -11.35 8.27
C LYS A 116 6.01 -10.64 7.89
N GLU A 117 5.19 -10.27 8.88
CA GLU A 117 3.89 -9.61 8.70
C GLU A 117 4.00 -8.18 8.14
N PHE A 118 5.02 -7.43 8.57
CA PHE A 118 5.27 -6.04 8.16
C PHE A 118 6.41 -5.89 7.17
N LYS A 119 6.90 -6.98 6.59
CA LYS A 119 8.09 -6.97 5.73
C LYS A 119 7.90 -6.02 4.54
N PRO A 120 8.68 -4.94 4.45
CA PRO A 120 8.54 -3.96 3.37
C PRO A 120 9.05 -4.51 2.04
N TYR A 121 8.53 -3.94 0.96
CA TYR A 121 9.00 -4.18 -0.40
C TYR A 121 8.93 -2.89 -1.22
N VAL A 122 9.76 -2.81 -2.26
CA VAL A 122 9.87 -1.60 -3.09
C VAL A 122 8.74 -1.56 -4.11
N ILE A 123 7.96 -0.46 -4.08
CA ILE A 123 6.88 -0.20 -5.05
C ILE A 123 7.21 0.92 -6.04
N GLY A 124 8.28 1.70 -5.81
CA GLY A 124 8.62 2.82 -6.65
C GLY A 124 9.93 3.49 -6.25
N LYS A 125 10.15 4.66 -6.79
CA LYS A 125 11.32 5.51 -6.52
C LYS A 125 10.94 6.98 -6.46
N ILE A 126 11.78 7.79 -5.83
CA ILE A 126 11.69 9.25 -5.87
C ILE A 126 12.69 9.77 -6.90
N SER A 127 12.25 10.67 -7.76
CA SER A 127 13.11 11.36 -8.74
C SER A 127 12.80 12.87 -8.76
N ARG A 128 13.61 13.65 -9.48
CA ARG A 128 13.31 15.07 -9.71
C ARG A 128 12.15 15.22 -10.68
N GLY A 129 11.23 16.12 -10.41
CA GLY A 129 10.08 16.37 -11.26
C GLY A 129 9.06 17.32 -10.63
N LYS A 130 8.01 17.67 -11.40
CA LYS A 130 7.00 18.65 -10.97
C LYS A 130 5.68 18.04 -10.50
N ASN A 131 5.40 16.79 -10.81
CA ASN A 131 4.07 16.17 -10.63
C ASN A 131 3.95 15.30 -9.38
N LYS A 132 4.56 15.65 -8.29
CA LYS A 132 4.53 14.94 -6.98
C LYS A 132 4.32 13.41 -7.02
N VAL A 133 3.34 12.87 -7.76
CA VAL A 133 3.07 11.43 -7.87
C VAL A 133 2.75 11.04 -9.32
N LYS A 134 3.37 9.95 -9.78
CA LYS A 134 3.11 9.30 -11.07
C LYS A 134 2.86 7.82 -10.85
N LEU A 135 1.70 7.33 -11.27
CA LEU A 135 1.34 5.92 -11.23
C LEU A 135 1.61 5.29 -12.59
N ASN A 136 2.39 4.21 -12.64
CA ASN A 136 2.76 3.49 -13.87
C ASN A 136 2.28 2.04 -13.78
N GLY A 137 1.80 1.50 -14.92
CA GLY A 137 1.29 0.13 -14.99
C GLY A 137 -0.11 -0.03 -14.40
N SER A 138 -0.45 -1.24 -14.00
CA SER A 138 -1.74 -1.61 -13.41
C SER A 138 -1.56 -2.60 -12.27
N ILE A 139 -2.52 -2.65 -11.35
CA ILE A 139 -2.55 -3.68 -10.30
C ILE A 139 -3.04 -4.99 -10.92
N ASN A 140 -2.35 -6.09 -10.61
CA ASN A 140 -2.87 -7.42 -10.93
C ASN A 140 -3.98 -7.80 -9.94
N TRP A 141 -5.21 -7.83 -10.44
CA TRP A 141 -6.42 -8.20 -9.69
C TRP A 141 -6.77 -9.70 -9.76
N ILE A 142 -5.96 -10.49 -10.43
CA ILE A 142 -6.17 -11.93 -10.65
C ILE A 142 -5.35 -12.77 -9.65
#